data_203f08ed6a919cbb8a5ab5ece32357a2
#
_entry.id   203f08ed6a919cbb8a5ab5ece32357a2
#
_cell.length_a   1.000
_cell.length_b   1.000
_cell.length_c   1.000
_cell.angle_alpha   90.00
_cell.angle_beta   90.00
_cell.angle_gamma   90.00
#
_symmetry.space_group_name_H-M   'P 1'
#
loop_
_entity.id
_entity.type
_entity.pdbx_description
1 polymer ?
#
loop_
_entity_poly.entity_id
_entity_poly.type
_entity_poly.pdbx_seq_one_letter_code
_entity_poly.pdbx_strand_id
1 'polypeptide(L)'
;MTRSVESTEDRASRARRLVGFSYRMPDYYEVGREKVREFAAAIQNDHPAHYDEEAAHALGYPTLLVPPTFISVIGAIAQKYLLEQIITGFDLSQILQTDQKLIFHRPLFAGDRLTVDVSLESFRQTAGTDIFVTKNFVTDEAGEPVVTSLTTLVGRAGTDQDPDRIRRIKDVMMREA
;
A
#
# COMPACT_ATOMS: atom_id res chain seq x y z
N MET A 1 -8.43 -37.50 9.80
CA MET A 1 -7.85 -36.56 8.81
C MET A 1 -7.22 -35.41 9.57
N THR A 2 -5.93 -35.49 9.77
CA THR A 2 -5.14 -34.55 10.59
C THR A 2 -4.88 -33.32 9.75
N ARG A 3 -5.57 -32.22 10.03
CA ARG A 3 -5.22 -30.90 9.48
C ARG A 3 -3.89 -30.48 10.08
N SER A 4 -2.86 -30.40 9.26
CA SER A 4 -1.55 -29.85 9.65
C SER A 4 -1.76 -28.40 10.11
N VAL A 5 -1.61 -28.18 11.40
CA VAL A 5 -1.45 -26.84 11.97
C VAL A 5 -0.09 -26.34 11.47
N GLU A 6 -0.05 -25.46 10.48
CA GLU A 6 1.19 -24.76 10.15
C GLU A 6 1.65 -24.04 11.43
N SER A 7 2.77 -24.44 11.97
CA SER A 7 3.28 -23.90 13.22
C SER A 7 3.61 -22.41 13.04
N THR A 8 3.42 -21.60 14.09
CA THR A 8 3.78 -20.18 14.11
C THR A 8 5.25 -19.96 13.69
N GLU A 9 6.11 -20.92 13.97
CA GLU A 9 7.53 -20.94 13.61
C GLU A 9 7.74 -21.02 12.09
N ASP A 10 6.92 -21.77 11.36
CA ASP A 10 7.01 -21.89 9.89
C ASP A 10 6.68 -20.56 9.19
N ARG A 11 5.67 -19.82 9.67
CA ARG A 11 5.27 -18.51 9.12
C ARG A 11 6.36 -17.44 9.31
N ALA A 12 6.91 -17.35 10.52
CA ALA A 12 7.98 -16.41 10.81
C ALA A 12 9.24 -16.71 9.99
N SER A 13 9.57 -17.99 9.82
CA SER A 13 10.68 -18.45 9.00
C SER A 13 10.46 -18.09 7.53
N ARG A 14 9.25 -18.25 7.01
CA ARG A 14 8.86 -17.83 5.66
C ARG A 14 9.01 -16.32 5.49
N ALA A 15 8.47 -15.52 6.40
CA ALA A 15 8.58 -14.06 6.36
C ALA A 15 10.04 -13.59 6.36
N ARG A 16 10.91 -14.21 7.19
CA ARG A 16 12.34 -13.88 7.20
C ARG A 16 13.03 -14.16 5.87
N ARG A 17 12.67 -15.27 5.19
CA ARG A 17 13.24 -15.59 3.86
C ARG A 17 12.79 -14.63 2.77
N LEU A 18 11.65 -13.98 2.96
CA LEU A 18 11.09 -13.02 2.01
C LEU A 18 11.62 -11.60 2.20
N VAL A 19 12.41 -11.34 3.25
CA VAL A 19 13.10 -10.05 3.40
C VAL A 19 14.03 -9.81 2.21
N GLY A 20 13.89 -8.65 1.58
CA GLY A 20 14.59 -8.29 0.34
C GLY A 20 13.90 -8.74 -0.95
N PHE A 21 12.84 -9.56 -0.87
CA PHE A 21 12.03 -9.89 -2.04
C PHE A 21 11.26 -8.67 -2.50
N SER A 22 11.32 -8.38 -3.80
CA SER A 22 10.59 -7.29 -4.45
C SER A 22 9.66 -7.86 -5.51
N TYR A 23 8.45 -7.32 -5.56
CA TYR A 23 7.43 -7.66 -6.54
C TYR A 23 6.98 -6.39 -7.27
N ARG A 24 7.05 -6.40 -8.59
CA ARG A 24 6.50 -5.33 -9.42
C ARG A 24 5.04 -5.61 -9.72
N MET A 25 4.18 -4.64 -9.49
CA MET A 25 2.77 -4.74 -9.90
C MET A 25 2.68 -5.02 -11.40
N PRO A 26 1.78 -5.92 -11.83
CA PRO A 26 1.71 -6.36 -13.24
C PRO A 26 1.22 -5.29 -14.19
N ASP A 27 0.52 -4.27 -13.66
CA ASP A 27 -0.06 -3.17 -14.43
C ASP A 27 0.24 -1.83 -13.76
N TYR A 28 0.17 -0.76 -14.54
CA TYR A 28 0.31 0.60 -14.03
C TYR A 28 -1.01 1.11 -13.45
N TYR A 29 -0.91 2.06 -12.54
CA TYR A 29 -2.04 2.83 -12.05
C TYR A 29 -2.09 4.18 -12.76
N GLU A 30 -3.17 4.47 -13.49
CA GLU A 30 -3.40 5.77 -14.09
C GLU A 30 -4.16 6.68 -13.11
N VAL A 31 -3.61 7.84 -12.82
CA VAL A 31 -4.21 8.84 -11.94
C VAL A 31 -5.30 9.60 -12.69
N GLY A 32 -6.55 9.15 -12.55
CA GLY A 32 -7.69 9.76 -13.23
C GLY A 32 -8.04 11.14 -12.66
N ARG A 33 -8.44 12.09 -13.55
CA ARG A 33 -8.83 13.46 -13.16
C ARG A 33 -9.98 13.47 -12.15
N GLU A 34 -11.04 12.70 -12.44
CA GLU A 34 -12.21 12.63 -11.53
C GLU A 34 -11.83 11.96 -10.20
N LYS A 35 -10.93 10.97 -10.23
CA LYS A 35 -10.44 10.35 -9.00
C LYS A 35 -9.68 11.33 -8.11
N VAL A 36 -8.94 12.28 -8.68
CA VAL A 36 -8.28 13.36 -7.94
C VAL A 36 -9.32 14.24 -7.25
N ARG A 37 -10.36 14.68 -7.99
CA ARG A 37 -11.44 15.53 -7.45
C ARG A 37 -12.23 14.82 -6.36
N GLU A 38 -12.65 13.59 -6.61
CA GLU A 38 -13.37 12.76 -5.63
C GLU A 38 -12.55 12.57 -4.34
N PHE A 39 -11.27 12.25 -4.49
CA PHE A 39 -10.39 12.05 -3.34
C PHE A 39 -10.19 13.34 -2.55
N ALA A 40 -9.94 14.46 -3.23
CA ALA A 40 -9.82 15.78 -2.58
C ALA A 40 -11.09 16.14 -1.82
N ALA A 41 -12.27 15.94 -2.41
CA ALA A 41 -13.56 16.15 -1.75
C ALA A 41 -13.74 15.22 -0.55
N ALA A 42 -13.39 13.94 -0.65
CA ALA A 42 -13.53 12.97 0.43
C ALA A 42 -12.67 13.31 1.66
N ILE A 43 -11.50 13.90 1.45
CA ILE A 43 -10.62 14.37 2.54
C ILE A 43 -10.86 15.83 2.93
N GLN A 44 -11.89 16.47 2.39
CA GLN A 44 -12.27 17.88 2.64
C GLN A 44 -11.12 18.86 2.32
N ASN A 45 -10.38 18.59 1.26
CA ASN A 45 -9.33 19.48 0.77
C ASN A 45 -9.86 20.32 -0.39
N ASP A 46 -10.23 21.58 -0.11
CA ASP A 46 -10.85 22.49 -1.05
C ASP A 46 -9.83 23.32 -1.86
N HIS A 47 -8.56 22.95 -1.84
CA HIS A 47 -7.54 23.70 -2.59
C HIS A 47 -7.81 23.68 -4.09
N PRO A 48 -7.95 24.84 -4.77
CA PRO A 48 -8.42 24.91 -6.15
C PRO A 48 -7.62 24.07 -7.16
N ALA A 49 -6.32 23.93 -6.96
CA ALA A 49 -5.45 23.15 -7.85
C ALA A 49 -5.80 21.65 -7.96
N HIS A 50 -6.64 21.13 -7.06
CA HIS A 50 -7.15 19.75 -7.13
C HIS A 50 -8.39 19.62 -8.03
N TYR A 51 -9.03 20.74 -8.37
CA TYR A 51 -10.32 20.78 -9.06
C TYR A 51 -10.24 21.49 -10.41
N ASP A 52 -9.39 22.50 -10.54
CA ASP A 52 -9.30 23.40 -11.68
C ASP A 52 -7.87 23.48 -12.21
N GLU A 53 -7.72 23.26 -13.51
CA GLU A 53 -6.43 23.31 -14.18
C GLU A 53 -5.84 24.72 -14.27
N GLU A 54 -6.68 25.76 -14.43
CA GLU A 54 -6.20 27.14 -14.43
C GLU A 54 -5.54 27.50 -13.08
N ALA A 55 -6.18 27.06 -11.99
CA ALA A 55 -5.62 27.23 -10.64
C ALA A 55 -4.33 26.43 -10.44
N ALA A 56 -4.23 25.23 -11.01
CA ALA A 56 -3.00 24.45 -10.98
C ALA A 56 -1.89 25.11 -11.81
N HIS A 57 -2.22 25.57 -13.03
CA HIS A 57 -1.28 26.29 -13.89
C HIS A 57 -0.77 27.60 -13.27
N ALA A 58 -1.62 28.33 -12.55
CA ALA A 58 -1.23 29.53 -11.83
C ALA A 58 -0.16 29.27 -10.74
N LEU A 59 -0.07 28.02 -10.25
CA LEU A 59 0.97 27.56 -9.33
C LEU A 59 2.17 26.92 -10.03
N GLY A 60 2.18 26.90 -11.37
CA GLY A 60 3.25 26.33 -12.18
C GLY A 60 3.15 24.80 -12.39
N TYR A 61 2.01 24.19 -12.10
CA TYR A 61 1.77 22.77 -12.32
C TYR A 61 1.17 22.50 -13.71
N PRO A 62 1.48 21.36 -14.34
CA PRO A 62 1.06 21.07 -15.72
C PRO A 62 -0.43 20.69 -15.85
N THR A 63 -1.07 20.22 -14.79
CA THR A 63 -2.47 19.79 -14.72
C THR A 63 -2.90 19.71 -13.25
N LEU A 64 -4.06 19.09 -12.94
CA LEU A 64 -4.56 18.98 -11.57
C LEU A 64 -3.50 18.37 -10.65
N LEU A 65 -3.23 19.07 -9.55
CA LEU A 65 -2.35 18.59 -8.49
C LEU A 65 -3.06 17.49 -7.70
N VAL A 66 -2.40 16.39 -7.48
CA VAL A 66 -2.91 15.29 -6.65
C VAL A 66 -2.64 15.59 -5.17
N PRO A 67 -3.64 15.44 -4.26
CA PRO A 67 -3.39 15.57 -2.84
C PRO A 67 -2.31 14.58 -2.36
N PRO A 68 -1.35 14.99 -1.50
CA PRO A 68 -0.24 14.11 -1.10
C PRO A 68 -0.69 12.78 -0.47
N THR A 69 -1.81 12.79 0.25
CA THR A 69 -2.37 11.59 0.89
C THR A 69 -3.00 10.60 -0.10
N PHE A 70 -3.17 10.98 -1.37
CA PHE A 70 -3.65 10.09 -2.44
C PHE A 70 -2.76 8.85 -2.60
N ILE A 71 -1.50 8.93 -2.20
CA ILE A 71 -0.59 7.78 -2.21
C ILE A 71 -1.12 6.58 -1.40
N SER A 72 -2.04 6.82 -0.46
CA SER A 72 -2.71 5.75 0.28
C SER A 72 -3.57 4.84 -0.60
N VAL A 73 -4.16 5.38 -1.68
CA VAL A 73 -4.93 4.59 -2.67
C VAL A 73 -4.00 3.62 -3.39
N ILE A 74 -2.86 4.13 -3.87
CA ILE A 74 -1.84 3.32 -4.56
C ILE A 74 -1.23 2.31 -3.59
N GLY A 75 -0.96 2.74 -2.35
CA GLY A 75 -0.44 1.90 -1.28
C GLY A 75 -1.38 0.75 -0.92
N ALA A 76 -2.70 0.97 -0.88
CA ALA A 76 -3.69 -0.08 -0.61
C ALA A 76 -3.68 -1.16 -1.70
N ILE A 77 -3.60 -0.75 -2.98
CA ILE A 77 -3.50 -1.68 -4.11
C ILE A 77 -2.19 -2.49 -4.02
N ALA A 78 -1.07 -1.82 -3.75
CA ALA A 78 0.24 -2.46 -3.62
C ALA A 78 0.29 -3.45 -2.44
N GLN A 79 -0.30 -3.08 -1.29
CA GLN A 79 -0.38 -3.96 -0.12
C GLN A 79 -1.27 -5.18 -0.36
N LYS A 80 -2.32 -5.07 -1.18
CA LYS A 80 -3.10 -6.24 -1.59
C LYS A 80 -2.19 -7.32 -2.19
N TYR A 81 -1.35 -6.94 -3.15
CA TYR A 81 -0.38 -7.87 -3.77
C TYR A 81 0.61 -8.43 -2.75
N LEU A 82 1.15 -7.59 -1.88
CA LEU A 82 2.08 -8.02 -0.85
C LEU A 82 1.47 -9.09 0.06
N LEU A 83 0.24 -8.87 0.54
CA LEU A 83 -0.43 -9.75 1.48
C LEU A 83 -0.93 -11.06 0.82
N GLU A 84 -1.30 -11.01 -0.45
CA GLU A 84 -1.74 -12.20 -1.19
C GLU A 84 -0.58 -13.09 -1.65
N GLN A 85 0.55 -12.49 -2.05
CA GLN A 85 1.64 -13.19 -2.71
C GLN A 85 2.85 -13.42 -1.80
N ILE A 86 3.12 -12.52 -0.88
CA ILE A 86 4.37 -12.50 -0.12
C ILE A 86 4.13 -12.88 1.35
N ILE A 87 3.23 -12.19 2.03
CA ILE A 87 3.00 -12.36 3.47
C ILE A 87 1.77 -13.26 3.68
N THR A 88 1.83 -14.50 3.20
CA THR A 88 0.73 -15.45 3.38
C THR A 88 0.75 -16.09 4.76
N GLY A 89 -0.43 -16.42 5.30
CA GLY A 89 -0.57 -17.12 6.57
C GLY A 89 -0.67 -16.23 7.80
N PHE A 90 -0.73 -14.90 7.63
CA PHE A 90 -1.02 -13.94 8.70
C PHE A 90 -2.50 -13.53 8.70
N ASP A 91 -3.05 -13.32 9.89
CA ASP A 91 -4.42 -12.82 10.03
C ASP A 91 -4.43 -11.30 9.82
N LEU A 92 -4.89 -10.88 8.65
CA LEU A 92 -4.96 -9.46 8.26
C LEU A 92 -5.84 -8.64 9.22
N SER A 93 -6.79 -9.26 9.91
CA SER A 93 -7.64 -8.59 10.91
C SER A 93 -6.88 -8.17 12.16
N GLN A 94 -5.70 -8.73 12.35
CA GLN A 94 -4.84 -8.47 13.50
C GLN A 94 -3.60 -7.65 13.10
N ILE A 95 -3.56 -7.17 11.84
CA ILE A 95 -2.48 -6.31 11.35
C ILE A 95 -2.92 -4.86 11.47
N LEU A 96 -2.08 -4.06 12.14
CA LEU A 96 -2.25 -2.62 12.29
C LEU A 96 -1.07 -1.90 11.63
N GLN A 97 -1.36 -0.82 10.92
CA GLN A 97 -0.33 0.12 10.50
C GLN A 97 0.00 1.05 11.66
N THR A 98 1.25 1.11 12.05
CA THR A 98 1.72 1.91 13.20
C THR A 98 2.55 3.10 12.78
N ASP A 99 3.18 3.05 11.61
CA ASP A 99 4.00 4.14 11.09
C ASP A 99 4.00 4.14 9.57
N GLN A 100 4.12 5.33 8.98
CA GLN A 100 4.32 5.51 7.55
C GLN A 100 5.25 6.68 7.29
N LYS A 101 6.32 6.43 6.54
CA LYS A 101 7.23 7.46 6.03
C LYS A 101 7.02 7.60 4.53
N LEU A 102 6.74 8.84 4.08
CA LEU A 102 6.61 9.18 2.67
C LEU A 102 7.76 10.08 2.25
N ILE A 103 8.37 9.78 1.11
CA ILE A 103 9.41 10.59 0.48
C ILE A 103 8.89 10.90 -0.93
N PHE A 104 8.49 12.15 -1.15
CA PHE A 104 8.08 12.63 -2.46
C PHE A 104 9.33 13.10 -3.23
N HIS A 105 9.53 12.52 -4.41
CA HIS A 105 10.61 12.93 -5.33
C HIS A 105 10.10 14.01 -6.28
N ARG A 106 8.82 14.00 -6.60
CA ARG A 106 8.07 15.07 -7.28
C ARG A 106 6.60 15.05 -6.86
N PRO A 107 5.84 16.13 -7.11
CA PRO A 107 4.39 16.09 -7.01
C PRO A 107 3.77 15.06 -7.97
N LEU A 108 2.58 14.57 -7.60
CA LEU A 108 1.75 13.74 -8.47
C LEU A 108 0.74 14.62 -9.20
N PHE A 109 0.43 14.24 -10.44
CA PHE A 109 -0.51 14.94 -11.29
C PHE A 109 -1.56 14.01 -11.87
N ALA A 110 -2.73 14.56 -12.21
CA ALA A 110 -3.70 13.83 -13.01
C ALA A 110 -3.07 13.44 -14.35
N GLY A 111 -3.30 12.20 -14.78
CA GLY A 111 -2.68 11.62 -15.98
C GLY A 111 -1.38 10.86 -15.72
N ASP A 112 -0.77 10.97 -14.53
CA ASP A 112 0.40 10.15 -14.19
C ASP A 112 0.07 8.66 -14.33
N ARG A 113 0.94 7.90 -14.97
CA ARG A 113 0.92 6.44 -15.03
C ARG A 113 2.04 5.90 -14.16
N LEU A 114 1.64 5.22 -13.10
CA LEU A 114 2.52 4.87 -11.99
C LEU A 114 2.70 3.36 -11.89
N THR A 115 3.95 2.92 -11.87
CA THR A 115 4.32 1.54 -11.59
C THR A 115 4.83 1.44 -10.16
N VAL A 116 4.50 0.35 -9.48
CA VAL A 116 4.88 0.15 -8.08
C VAL A 116 5.69 -1.13 -7.92
N ASP A 117 6.88 -1.01 -7.36
CA ASP A 117 7.67 -2.10 -6.83
C ASP A 117 7.43 -2.20 -5.32
N VAL A 118 6.94 -3.36 -4.88
CA VAL A 118 6.64 -3.64 -3.47
C VAL A 118 7.68 -4.59 -2.92
N SER A 119 8.27 -4.26 -1.77
CA SER A 119 9.23 -5.13 -1.09
C SER A 119 8.97 -5.26 0.40
N LEU A 120 9.40 -6.39 0.97
CA LEU A 120 9.51 -6.58 2.41
C LEU A 120 10.93 -6.21 2.84
N GLU A 121 11.09 -5.05 3.47
CA GLU A 121 12.40 -4.54 3.89
C GLU A 121 12.92 -5.22 5.15
N SER A 122 12.02 -5.51 6.10
CA SER A 122 12.39 -6.22 7.31
C SER A 122 11.22 -6.97 7.93
N PHE A 123 11.54 -8.04 8.65
CA PHE A 123 10.63 -8.76 9.52
C PHE A 123 11.29 -9.02 10.85
N ARG A 124 10.58 -8.72 11.92
CA ARG A 124 11.02 -8.99 13.31
C ARG A 124 9.87 -9.58 14.11
N GLN A 125 10.21 -10.45 15.03
CA GLN A 125 9.28 -10.99 16.01
C GLN A 125 9.78 -10.67 17.42
N THR A 126 8.95 -10.07 18.24
CA THR A 126 9.28 -9.73 19.63
C THR A 126 8.04 -9.79 20.50
N ALA A 127 8.16 -10.41 21.66
CA ALA A 127 7.10 -10.51 22.68
C ALA A 127 5.72 -10.92 22.11
N GLY A 128 5.68 -11.90 21.18
CA GLY A 128 4.44 -12.36 20.57
C GLY A 128 3.83 -11.40 19.52
N THR A 129 4.62 -10.43 19.06
CA THR A 129 4.23 -9.48 18.02
C THR A 129 5.13 -9.64 16.80
N ASP A 130 4.53 -9.73 15.63
CA ASP A 130 5.19 -9.71 14.33
C ASP A 130 5.25 -8.28 13.82
N ILE A 131 6.42 -7.81 13.41
CA ILE A 131 6.66 -6.46 12.91
C ILE A 131 7.24 -6.56 11.50
N PHE A 132 6.54 -5.95 10.55
CA PHE A 132 6.93 -5.89 9.14
C PHE A 132 7.24 -4.45 8.76
N VAL A 133 8.29 -4.24 7.99
CA VAL A 133 8.52 -2.98 7.28
C VAL A 133 8.43 -3.27 5.79
N THR A 134 7.47 -2.65 5.14
CA THR A 134 7.26 -2.77 3.70
C THR A 134 7.66 -1.48 3.01
N LYS A 135 8.10 -1.59 1.76
CA LYS A 135 8.44 -0.44 0.92
C LYS A 135 7.68 -0.52 -0.39
N ASN A 136 7.07 0.60 -0.77
CA ASN A 136 6.57 0.81 -2.11
C ASN A 136 7.48 1.85 -2.79
N PHE A 137 8.08 1.47 -3.89
CA PHE A 137 8.84 2.37 -4.76
C PHE A 137 8.01 2.65 -5.99
N VAL A 138 7.54 3.89 -6.12
CA VAL A 138 6.63 4.32 -7.18
C VAL A 138 7.41 5.09 -8.22
N THR A 139 7.31 4.67 -9.47
CA THR A 139 7.94 5.30 -10.63
C THR A 139 6.91 5.68 -11.69
N ASP A 140 7.22 6.65 -12.53
CA ASP A 140 6.43 7.00 -13.71
C ASP A 140 6.78 6.13 -14.93
N GLU A 141 6.19 6.44 -16.09
CA GLU A 141 6.41 5.72 -17.35
C GLU A 141 7.88 5.77 -17.83
N ALA A 142 8.62 6.82 -17.48
CA ALA A 142 10.04 6.94 -17.81
C ALA A 142 10.93 6.16 -16.82
N GLY A 143 10.35 5.58 -15.77
CA GLY A 143 11.08 4.92 -14.69
C GLY A 143 11.64 5.88 -13.64
N GLU A 144 11.29 7.17 -13.71
CA GLU A 144 11.76 8.17 -12.76
C GLU A 144 10.99 8.07 -11.43
N PRO A 145 11.70 8.24 -10.28
CA PRO A 145 11.08 8.15 -8.97
C PRO A 145 10.00 9.22 -8.75
N VAL A 146 8.84 8.81 -8.26
CA VAL A 146 7.73 9.71 -7.89
C VAL A 146 7.56 9.76 -6.37
N VAL A 147 7.37 8.59 -5.74
CA VAL A 147 7.22 8.48 -4.28
C VAL A 147 7.90 7.20 -3.79
N THR A 148 8.54 7.30 -2.64
CA THR A 148 8.93 6.13 -1.84
C THR A 148 8.13 6.13 -0.54
N SER A 149 7.42 5.03 -0.27
CA SER A 149 6.67 4.82 0.97
C SER A 149 7.28 3.68 1.76
N LEU A 150 7.55 3.90 3.04
CA LEU A 150 7.92 2.87 4.01
C LEU A 150 6.79 2.76 5.03
N THR A 151 6.25 1.56 5.22
CA THR A 151 5.11 1.33 6.11
C THR A 151 5.49 0.28 7.14
N THR A 152 5.30 0.59 8.43
CA THR A 152 5.44 -0.38 9.52
C THR A 152 4.09 -0.96 9.86
N LEU A 153 3.99 -2.27 9.74
CA LEU A 153 2.84 -3.08 10.10
C LEU A 153 3.17 -3.93 11.30
N VAL A 154 2.25 -4.03 12.24
CA VAL A 154 2.38 -4.93 13.40
C VAL A 154 1.20 -5.89 13.42
N GLY A 155 1.50 -7.16 13.66
CA GLY A 155 0.51 -8.23 13.77
C GLY A 155 0.72 -9.04 15.04
N ARG A 156 -0.34 -9.69 15.53
CA ARG A 156 -0.24 -10.59 16.67
C ARG A 156 0.23 -11.95 16.19
N ALA A 157 1.30 -12.47 16.80
CA ALA A 157 1.77 -13.81 16.50
C ALA A 157 0.80 -14.86 17.07
N GLY A 158 0.41 -15.83 16.24
CA GLY A 158 -0.25 -17.05 16.73
C GLY A 158 -1.75 -16.99 17.01
N THR A 159 -2.49 -16.01 16.49
CA THR A 159 -3.96 -16.04 16.56
C THR A 159 -4.53 -17.06 15.59
N ASP A 160 -5.48 -17.88 16.10
CA ASP A 160 -6.28 -18.79 15.28
C ASP A 160 -6.96 -18.03 14.15
N GLN A 161 -6.72 -18.49 12.93
CA GLN A 161 -7.36 -17.92 11.75
C GLN A 161 -8.82 -18.37 11.74
N ASP A 162 -9.76 -17.46 12.02
CA ASP A 162 -11.17 -17.66 11.68
C ASP A 162 -11.33 -17.44 10.17
N PRO A 163 -11.57 -18.49 9.36
CA PRO A 163 -11.67 -18.38 7.90
C PRO A 163 -12.79 -17.44 7.44
N ASP A 164 -13.89 -17.37 8.18
CA ASP A 164 -15.03 -16.52 7.85
C ASP A 164 -14.75 -15.04 8.16
N ARG A 165 -13.97 -14.80 9.19
CA ARG A 165 -13.51 -13.43 9.54
C ARG A 165 -12.52 -12.92 8.51
N ILE A 166 -11.56 -13.74 8.11
CA ILE A 166 -10.59 -13.42 7.06
C ILE A 166 -11.30 -13.10 5.75
N ARG A 167 -12.28 -13.92 5.37
CA ARG A 167 -13.09 -13.71 4.17
C ARG A 167 -13.84 -12.38 4.21
N ARG A 168 -14.51 -12.06 5.31
CA ARG A 168 -15.22 -10.78 5.47
C ARG A 168 -14.30 -9.57 5.40
N ILE A 169 -13.10 -9.66 5.97
CA ILE A 169 -12.13 -8.57 5.91
C ILE A 169 -11.56 -8.43 4.50
N LYS A 170 -11.24 -9.54 3.83
CA LYS A 170 -10.88 -9.51 2.40
C LYS A 170 -11.97 -8.83 1.57
N ASP A 171 -13.23 -9.20 1.78
CA ASP A 171 -14.36 -8.63 1.05
C ASP A 171 -14.53 -7.11 1.30
N VAL A 172 -14.17 -6.63 2.48
CA VAL A 172 -14.23 -5.19 2.83
C VAL A 172 -13.02 -4.42 2.30
N MET A 173 -11.81 -4.96 2.52
CA MET A 173 -10.56 -4.28 2.11
C MET A 173 -10.31 -4.36 0.60
N MET A 174 -10.91 -5.32 -0.08
CA MET A 174 -10.68 -5.62 -1.49
C MET A 174 -11.92 -5.39 -2.36
N ARG A 175 -12.96 -4.73 -1.85
CA ARG A 175 -14.03 -4.22 -2.69
C ARG A 175 -13.38 -3.24 -3.68
N GLU A 176 -13.49 -3.61 -4.95
CA GLU A 176 -13.10 -2.76 -6.05
C GLU A 176 -13.80 -1.40 -5.90
N ALA A 177 -12.98 -0.34 -5.89
CA ALA A 177 -13.49 1.02 -5.97
C ALA A 177 -13.91 1.31 -7.41
#